data_bf59d4473dae00109dbee5b8b8c5be9c
#
_entry.id   bf59d4473dae00109dbee5b8b8c5be9c
#
_cell.length_a   1.000
_cell.length_b   1.000
_cell.length_c   1.000
_cell.angle_alpha   90.00
_cell.angle_beta   90.00
_cell.angle_gamma   90.00
#
_symmetry.space_group_name_H-M   'P 1'
#
loop_
_entity.id
_entity.type
_entity.pdbx_description
1 polymer ?
#
loop_
_entity_poly.entity_id
_entity_poly.type
_entity_poly.pdbx_seq_one_letter_code
_entity_poly.pdbx_strand_id
1 'polypeptide(L)'
;MSFAEQTPYHAGQALNVWANNAHLRAAPNAEAAVVEKLSFGRTIKIDTITTPPATTPFVFYQDATDSAAPITLNGQWLKVKAEGNEGYVIDQLLLDYASPHKESTEQYFVRTFGMKLNDSDAKKIKTKSAGKKSISFPKVTREYASPQAYLVFISIDGANNQYRESGTLTLINYDFNKAMVFMTGIYPIVQVTQYVPNQSLEYNYDKTPETASVTKQGDDVVVKWMLGMPNENSKAAVK
;
A
#
# COMPACT_ATOMS: atom_id res chain seq x y z
N MET A 1 -26.04 9.40 -5.39
CA MET A 1 -24.59 9.18 -5.29
C MET A 1 -24.31 8.85 -3.83
N SER A 2 -24.15 7.58 -3.51
CA SER A 2 -23.81 7.13 -2.15
C SER A 2 -22.31 7.07 -2.07
N PHE A 3 -21.69 8.04 -1.38
CA PHE A 3 -20.35 7.81 -0.86
C PHE A 3 -20.46 6.61 0.06
N ALA A 4 -19.62 5.61 -0.13
CA ALA A 4 -19.48 4.54 0.85
C ALA A 4 -19.23 5.24 2.20
N GLU A 5 -20.19 5.20 3.10
CA GLU A 5 -20.08 5.72 4.45
C GLU A 5 -18.89 4.99 5.08
N GLN A 6 -17.77 5.69 5.23
CA GLN A 6 -16.70 5.17 6.08
C GLN A 6 -17.34 4.85 7.42
N THR A 7 -17.19 3.60 7.85
CA THR A 7 -17.70 3.17 9.15
C THR A 7 -17.22 4.19 10.19
N PRO A 8 -18.12 4.87 10.88
CA PRO A 8 -17.73 5.92 11.79
C PRO A 8 -16.82 5.34 12.86
N TYR A 9 -15.72 6.02 13.15
CA TYR A 9 -14.83 5.62 14.23
C TYR A 9 -15.58 5.65 15.57
N HIS A 10 -15.19 4.77 16.50
CA HIS A 10 -15.74 4.77 17.85
C HIS A 10 -14.65 4.67 18.92
N ALA A 11 -14.93 5.19 20.09
CA ALA A 11 -14.04 5.10 21.24
C ALA A 11 -13.73 3.63 21.58
N GLY A 12 -12.48 3.34 21.91
CA GLY A 12 -11.97 1.99 22.16
C GLY A 12 -11.62 1.19 20.93
N GLN A 13 -11.95 1.66 19.71
CA GLN A 13 -11.55 1.00 18.48
C GLN A 13 -10.02 0.94 18.36
N ALA A 14 -9.51 -0.25 18.05
CA ALA A 14 -8.10 -0.45 17.75
C ALA A 14 -7.83 -0.23 16.27
N LEU A 15 -6.82 0.56 15.96
CA LEU A 15 -6.34 0.80 14.61
C LEU A 15 -4.83 0.57 14.55
N ASN A 16 -4.31 0.28 13.38
CA ASN A 16 -2.88 0.06 13.16
C ASN A 16 -2.28 1.22 12.37
N VAL A 17 -1.08 1.62 12.75
CA VAL A 17 -0.30 2.66 12.07
C VAL A 17 0.23 2.10 10.75
N TRP A 18 -0.06 2.77 9.64
CA TRP A 18 0.33 2.32 8.29
C TRP A 18 1.31 3.26 7.57
N ALA A 19 1.80 4.28 8.25
CA ALA A 19 2.81 5.17 7.71
C ALA A 19 4.07 5.16 8.57
N ASN A 20 5.24 5.14 7.93
CA ASN A 20 6.54 5.15 8.62
C ASN A 20 6.87 6.51 9.27
N ASN A 21 6.14 7.57 8.92
CA ASN A 21 6.31 8.93 9.41
C ASN A 21 5.15 9.38 10.31
N ALA A 22 4.37 8.46 10.84
CA ALA A 22 3.26 8.79 11.71
C ALA A 22 3.77 9.34 13.06
N HIS A 23 3.18 10.45 13.50
CA HIS A 23 3.50 11.10 14.77
C HIS A 23 2.26 11.21 15.64
N LEU A 24 2.43 10.90 16.92
CA LEU A 24 1.50 11.29 17.98
C LEU A 24 1.79 12.74 18.34
N ARG A 25 0.80 13.61 18.23
CA ARG A 25 0.96 15.05 18.46
C ARG A 25 0.18 15.53 19.68
N ALA A 26 0.67 16.58 20.32
CA ALA A 26 0.06 17.15 21.52
C ALA A 26 -1.29 17.86 21.25
N ALA A 27 -1.55 18.27 20.00
CA ALA A 27 -2.80 18.94 19.57
C ALA A 27 -3.20 18.48 18.17
N PRO A 28 -4.48 18.67 17.75
CA PRO A 28 -5.01 18.18 16.47
C PRO A 28 -4.61 19.09 15.29
N ASN A 29 -3.33 19.29 15.08
CA ASN A 29 -2.78 20.01 13.94
C ASN A 29 -1.36 19.52 13.60
N ALA A 30 -0.91 19.78 12.36
CA ALA A 30 0.37 19.31 11.83
C ALA A 30 1.59 20.01 12.47
N GLU A 31 1.41 21.21 13.03
CA GLU A 31 2.49 22.01 13.66
C GLU A 31 2.63 21.75 15.16
N ALA A 32 1.70 21.00 15.75
CA ALA A 32 1.77 20.68 17.16
C ALA A 32 3.02 19.85 17.51
N ALA A 33 3.51 20.03 18.72
CA ALA A 33 4.65 19.29 19.24
C ALA A 33 4.45 17.78 19.09
N VAL A 34 5.48 17.09 18.65
CA VAL A 34 5.50 15.62 18.55
C VAL A 34 5.71 15.05 19.95
N VAL A 35 4.73 14.29 20.44
CA VAL A 35 4.80 13.55 21.71
C VAL A 35 5.61 12.28 21.51
N GLU A 36 5.36 11.58 20.38
CA GLU A 36 6.01 10.30 20.06
C GLU A 36 6.00 10.04 18.56
N LYS A 37 7.03 9.34 18.04
CA LYS A 37 7.01 8.73 16.70
C LYS A 37 6.35 7.36 16.79
N LEU A 38 5.34 7.13 15.97
CA LEU A 38 4.63 5.87 15.92
C LEU A 38 5.25 4.94 14.87
N SER A 39 5.60 3.73 15.29
CA SER A 39 6.16 2.73 14.39
C SER A 39 5.08 2.14 13.47
N PHE A 40 5.44 1.81 12.24
CA PHE A 40 4.60 1.04 11.33
C PHE A 40 4.14 -0.27 11.99
N GLY A 41 2.88 -0.61 11.82
CA GLY A 41 2.25 -1.80 12.39
C GLY A 41 1.86 -1.69 13.86
N ARG A 42 2.22 -0.60 14.55
CA ARG A 42 1.83 -0.40 15.94
C ARG A 42 0.33 -0.24 16.07
N THR A 43 -0.28 -0.96 17.00
CA THR A 43 -1.71 -0.82 17.33
C THR A 43 -1.89 0.32 18.32
N ILE A 44 -2.85 1.19 18.05
CA ILE A 44 -3.28 2.29 18.92
C ILE A 44 -4.79 2.20 19.13
N LYS A 45 -5.29 2.82 20.21
CA LYS A 45 -6.74 2.83 20.49
C LYS A 45 -7.27 4.26 20.42
N ILE A 46 -8.41 4.42 19.77
CA ILE A 46 -9.15 5.68 19.79
C ILE A 46 -9.64 5.95 21.22
N ASP A 47 -9.29 7.10 21.78
CA ASP A 47 -9.72 7.54 23.10
C ASP A 47 -11.10 8.21 23.02
N THR A 48 -11.18 9.26 22.20
CA THR A 48 -12.40 10.06 22.03
C THR A 48 -12.52 10.52 20.61
N ILE A 49 -13.75 10.63 20.14
CA ILE A 49 -14.06 11.26 18.85
C ILE A 49 -14.59 12.65 19.17
N THR A 50 -13.88 13.68 18.73
CA THR A 50 -14.38 15.07 18.75
C THR A 50 -15.34 15.24 17.57
N THR A 51 -16.59 15.60 17.84
CA THR A 51 -17.60 15.85 16.82
C THR A 51 -17.84 17.36 16.62
N PRO A 52 -17.93 17.84 15.37
CA PRO A 52 -17.53 17.20 14.12
C PRO A 52 -16.02 17.33 13.95
N PRO A 53 -15.34 16.26 13.57
CA PRO A 53 -13.91 16.35 13.28
C PRO A 53 -13.72 17.19 12.01
N ALA A 54 -12.97 18.28 12.13
CA ALA A 54 -12.60 19.09 10.98
C ALA A 54 -11.62 18.29 10.10
N THR A 55 -11.92 18.19 8.81
CA THR A 55 -10.98 17.64 7.85
C THR A 55 -9.87 18.65 7.61
N THR A 56 -8.62 18.24 7.79
CA THR A 56 -7.45 19.10 7.59
C THR A 56 -6.49 18.49 6.57
N PRO A 57 -5.83 19.30 5.75
CA PRO A 57 -4.77 18.82 4.88
C PRO A 57 -3.55 18.37 5.70
N PHE A 58 -2.95 17.27 5.29
CA PHE A 58 -1.75 16.71 5.89
C PHE A 58 -0.77 16.30 4.80
N VAL A 59 0.49 16.74 4.87
CA VAL A 59 1.53 16.32 3.93
C VAL A 59 1.96 14.90 4.28
N PHE A 60 1.58 13.96 3.43
CA PHE A 60 1.87 12.54 3.60
C PHE A 60 3.29 12.19 3.13
N TYR A 61 3.69 12.73 1.98
CA TYR A 61 5.00 12.51 1.40
C TYR A 61 5.49 13.78 0.70
N GLN A 62 6.76 14.07 0.88
CA GLN A 62 7.47 15.11 0.15
C GLN A 62 8.83 14.56 -0.27
N ASP A 63 9.19 14.74 -1.55
CA ASP A 63 10.50 14.38 -2.04
C ASP A 63 11.57 15.27 -1.39
N ALA A 64 12.67 14.68 -0.93
CA ALA A 64 13.78 15.41 -0.32
C ALA A 64 14.45 16.42 -1.27
N THR A 65 14.23 16.27 -2.58
CA THR A 65 14.76 17.17 -3.61
C THR A 65 13.81 18.28 -4.01
N ASP A 66 12.60 18.34 -3.42
CA ASP A 66 11.50 19.24 -3.80
C ASP A 66 11.15 19.21 -5.31
N SER A 67 11.53 18.13 -6.00
CA SER A 67 11.34 18.00 -7.46
C SER A 67 9.89 17.65 -7.84
N ALA A 68 9.08 17.18 -6.88
CA ALA A 68 7.68 16.85 -7.07
C ALA A 68 6.80 17.57 -6.04
N ALA A 69 5.58 17.90 -6.44
CA ALA A 69 4.60 18.45 -5.51
C ALA A 69 4.35 17.47 -4.35
N PRO A 70 4.18 17.97 -3.11
CA PRO A 70 3.92 17.12 -1.97
C PRO A 70 2.60 16.36 -2.13
N ILE A 71 2.57 15.09 -1.73
CA ILE A 71 1.34 14.31 -1.63
C ILE A 71 0.63 14.74 -0.35
N THR A 72 -0.52 15.38 -0.51
CA THR A 72 -1.34 15.85 0.61
C THR A 72 -2.59 15.01 0.74
N LEU A 73 -2.86 14.53 1.95
CA LEU A 73 -4.09 13.83 2.33
C LEU A 73 -5.00 14.77 3.12
N ASN A 74 -6.32 14.60 2.98
CA ASN A 74 -7.30 15.26 3.81
C ASN A 74 -7.84 14.22 4.81
N GLY A 75 -7.67 14.50 6.08
CA GLY A 75 -8.08 13.56 7.14
C GLY A 75 -8.56 14.29 8.41
N GLN A 76 -8.97 13.50 9.37
CA GLN A 76 -9.45 13.91 10.67
C GLN A 76 -8.43 13.60 11.74
N TRP A 77 -8.25 14.50 12.71
CA TRP A 77 -7.42 14.23 13.87
C TRP A 77 -8.20 13.40 14.89
N LEU A 78 -7.71 12.20 15.16
CA LEU A 78 -8.26 11.33 16.20
C LEU A 78 -7.44 11.46 17.48
N LYS A 79 -8.10 11.63 18.61
CA LYS A 79 -7.44 11.49 19.92
C LYS A 79 -7.26 10.01 20.20
N VAL A 80 -6.03 9.60 20.47
CA VAL A 80 -5.66 8.20 20.65
C VAL A 80 -4.80 7.96 21.86
N LYS A 81 -4.78 6.72 22.33
CA LYS A 81 -3.86 6.19 23.35
C LYS A 81 -2.88 5.21 22.72
N ALA A 82 -1.60 5.42 23.00
CA ALA A 82 -0.50 4.60 22.54
C ALA A 82 0.44 4.30 23.70
N GLU A 83 0.35 3.11 24.30
CA GLU A 83 1.25 2.57 25.35
C GLU A 83 1.67 3.60 26.42
N GLY A 84 0.71 4.27 27.04
CA GLY A 84 0.96 5.24 28.13
C GLY A 84 1.01 6.70 27.68
N ASN A 85 1.11 6.97 26.38
CA ASN A 85 1.01 8.33 25.84
C ASN A 85 -0.38 8.58 25.24
N GLU A 86 -0.86 9.82 25.37
CA GLU A 86 -2.08 10.30 24.72
C GLU A 86 -1.73 11.45 23.76
N GLY A 87 -2.49 11.54 22.69
CA GLY A 87 -2.30 12.62 21.71
C GLY A 87 -3.20 12.44 20.49
N TYR A 88 -2.81 13.08 19.40
CA TYR A 88 -3.59 13.14 18.18
C TYR A 88 -2.81 12.55 16.99
N VAL A 89 -3.50 11.77 16.18
CA VAL A 89 -3.00 11.21 14.91
C VAL A 89 -4.02 11.47 13.81
N ILE A 90 -3.56 11.76 12.60
CA ILE A 90 -4.43 11.88 11.43
C ILE A 90 -4.96 10.49 11.03
N ASP A 91 -6.25 10.36 10.84
CA ASP A 91 -6.92 9.09 10.58
C ASP A 91 -6.47 8.41 9.28
N GLN A 92 -6.04 9.20 8.30
CA GLN A 92 -5.56 8.68 7.02
C GLN A 92 -4.32 7.77 7.16
N LEU A 93 -3.54 7.92 8.23
CA LEU A 93 -2.37 7.07 8.51
C LEU A 93 -2.70 5.78 9.25
N LEU A 94 -3.99 5.54 9.53
CA LEU A 94 -4.49 4.45 10.35
C LEU A 94 -5.41 3.54 9.55
N LEU A 95 -5.19 2.24 9.65
CA LEU A 95 -6.07 1.22 9.07
C LEU A 95 -6.44 0.19 10.13
N ASP A 96 -7.56 -0.49 9.92
CA ASP A 96 -8.03 -1.60 10.75
C ASP A 96 -7.32 -2.93 10.44
N TYR A 97 -6.54 -2.97 9.37
CA TYR A 97 -5.74 -4.15 9.01
C TYR A 97 -4.45 -4.23 9.82
N ALA A 98 -4.11 -5.43 10.29
CA ALA A 98 -2.79 -5.68 10.87
C ALA A 98 -1.70 -5.60 9.78
N SER A 99 -0.52 -5.12 10.13
CA SER A 99 0.62 -5.10 9.21
C SER A 99 1.06 -6.52 8.81
N PRO A 100 1.72 -6.69 7.64
CA PRO A 100 2.24 -7.98 7.24
C PRO A 100 3.32 -8.48 8.21
N HIS A 101 3.26 -9.77 8.56
CA HIS A 101 4.26 -10.46 9.37
C HIS A 101 4.87 -11.57 8.53
N LYS A 102 6.13 -11.65 8.27
CA LYS A 102 6.87 -12.79 7.69
C LYS A 102 6.12 -13.64 6.63
N GLU A 103 5.04 -13.14 6.08
CA GLU A 103 4.23 -13.76 5.04
C GLU A 103 4.50 -13.10 3.69
N SER A 104 4.24 -13.79 2.58
CA SER A 104 4.33 -13.18 1.26
C SER A 104 3.21 -12.15 1.06
N THR A 105 3.41 -11.20 0.13
CA THR A 105 2.38 -10.22 -0.24
C THR A 105 1.08 -10.89 -0.66
N GLU A 106 1.16 -11.99 -1.41
CA GLU A 106 0.01 -12.78 -1.81
C GLU A 106 -0.76 -13.31 -0.59
N GLN A 107 -0.08 -13.99 0.34
CA GLN A 107 -0.69 -14.52 1.56
C GLN A 107 -1.30 -13.43 2.41
N TYR A 108 -0.60 -12.30 2.51
CA TYR A 108 -1.08 -11.15 3.26
C TYR A 108 -2.39 -10.60 2.69
N PHE A 109 -2.49 -10.38 1.39
CA PHE A 109 -3.71 -9.86 0.77
C PHE A 109 -4.87 -10.86 0.85
N VAL A 110 -4.60 -12.14 0.58
CA VAL A 110 -5.61 -13.20 0.70
C VAL A 110 -6.21 -13.24 2.10
N ARG A 111 -5.37 -13.19 3.14
CA ARG A 111 -5.81 -13.15 4.54
C ARG A 111 -6.55 -11.86 4.88
N THR A 112 -5.99 -10.71 4.52
CA THR A 112 -6.51 -9.38 4.89
C THR A 112 -7.90 -9.14 4.33
N PHE A 113 -8.13 -9.54 3.09
CA PHE A 113 -9.41 -9.33 2.41
C PHE A 113 -10.31 -10.57 2.39
N GLY A 114 -9.94 -11.64 3.11
CA GLY A 114 -10.73 -12.86 3.19
C GLY A 114 -10.99 -13.51 1.83
N MET A 115 -10.02 -13.38 0.91
CA MET A 115 -10.16 -13.87 -0.46
C MET A 115 -10.03 -15.40 -0.53
N LYS A 116 -10.72 -16.00 -1.49
CA LYS A 116 -10.63 -17.42 -1.82
C LYS A 116 -10.03 -17.58 -3.21
N LEU A 117 -9.23 -18.63 -3.39
CA LEU A 117 -8.71 -19.00 -4.69
C LEU A 117 -9.88 -19.38 -5.60
N ASN A 118 -9.98 -18.73 -6.76
CA ASN A 118 -10.89 -19.16 -7.80
C ASN A 118 -10.29 -20.43 -8.44
N ASP A 119 -11.10 -21.48 -8.62
CA ASP A 119 -10.71 -22.77 -9.21
C ASP A 119 -10.33 -22.70 -10.70
N SER A 120 -9.93 -21.55 -11.20
CA SER A 120 -9.42 -21.38 -12.54
C SER A 120 -7.94 -21.77 -12.57
N ASP A 121 -7.68 -22.97 -13.03
CA ASP A 121 -6.40 -23.54 -13.48
C ASP A 121 -5.19 -22.62 -13.40
N ALA A 122 -4.22 -22.99 -12.55
CA ALA A 122 -2.86 -22.45 -12.61
C ALA A 122 -2.29 -22.71 -14.03
N LYS A 123 -2.54 -21.81 -14.97
CA LYS A 123 -2.09 -21.95 -16.37
C LYS A 123 -0.59 -21.78 -16.41
N LYS A 124 0.14 -22.88 -16.57
CA LYS A 124 1.57 -22.86 -16.92
C LYS A 124 1.70 -22.33 -18.34
N ILE A 125 2.00 -21.06 -18.51
CA ILE A 125 2.24 -20.47 -19.83
C ILE A 125 3.71 -20.67 -20.20
N LYS A 126 3.96 -21.48 -21.24
CA LYS A 126 5.29 -21.58 -21.86
C LYS A 126 5.45 -20.43 -22.85
N THR A 127 6.33 -19.49 -22.58
CA THR A 127 6.73 -18.48 -23.58
C THR A 127 7.73 -19.10 -24.55
N LYS A 128 7.39 -19.18 -25.84
CA LYS A 128 8.33 -19.52 -26.91
C LYS A 128 9.02 -18.24 -27.39
N SER A 129 10.35 -18.18 -27.33
CA SER A 129 11.14 -17.18 -28.03
C SER A 129 11.82 -17.84 -29.23
N ALA A 130 11.75 -17.20 -30.39
CA ALA A 130 12.36 -17.71 -31.62
C ALA A 130 13.88 -17.44 -31.62
N GLY A 131 14.71 -18.46 -31.76
CA GLY A 131 16.05 -18.33 -32.33
C GLY A 131 17.29 -18.48 -31.46
N LYS A 132 17.22 -18.72 -30.15
CA LYS A 132 18.33 -19.22 -29.29
C LYS A 132 17.71 -19.99 -28.13
N LYS A 133 18.39 -21.04 -27.61
CA LYS A 133 17.88 -21.85 -26.52
C LYS A 133 17.23 -20.96 -25.44
N SER A 134 15.92 -20.77 -25.56
CA SER A 134 15.16 -20.01 -24.56
C SER A 134 14.88 -20.92 -23.40
N ILE A 135 15.41 -20.59 -22.24
CA ILE A 135 15.05 -21.24 -20.98
C ILE A 135 13.66 -20.67 -20.63
N SER A 136 12.61 -21.49 -20.77
CA SER A 136 11.27 -21.07 -20.33
C SER A 136 11.14 -21.31 -18.85
N PHE A 137 10.84 -20.27 -18.09
CA PHE A 137 10.54 -20.38 -16.65
C PHE A 137 9.05 -20.64 -16.45
N PRO A 138 8.65 -21.48 -15.48
CA PRO A 138 7.26 -21.68 -15.17
C PRO A 138 6.66 -20.38 -14.62
N LYS A 139 5.66 -19.86 -15.31
CA LYS A 139 4.83 -18.75 -14.85
C LYS A 139 3.58 -19.32 -14.22
N VAL A 140 3.31 -18.99 -12.99
CA VAL A 140 2.07 -19.35 -12.27
C VAL A 140 1.24 -18.09 -12.11
N THR A 141 -0.03 -18.15 -12.55
CA THR A 141 -1.02 -17.11 -12.28
C THR A 141 -2.07 -17.69 -11.34
N ARG A 142 -2.38 -16.96 -10.27
CA ARG A 142 -3.44 -17.28 -9.32
C ARG A 142 -4.40 -16.11 -9.23
N GLU A 143 -5.68 -16.42 -9.16
CA GLU A 143 -6.75 -15.43 -9.03
C GLU A 143 -7.51 -15.69 -7.74
N TYR A 144 -7.74 -14.66 -6.97
CA TYR A 144 -8.44 -14.71 -5.69
C TYR A 144 -9.54 -13.67 -5.67
N ALA A 145 -10.67 -13.99 -5.04
CA ALA A 145 -11.78 -13.07 -4.92
C ALA A 145 -12.44 -13.10 -3.55
N SER A 146 -12.98 -11.95 -3.16
CA SER A 146 -13.93 -11.77 -2.06
C SER A 146 -14.94 -10.69 -2.45
N PRO A 147 -16.01 -10.43 -1.67
CA PRO A 147 -16.91 -9.31 -1.92
C PRO A 147 -16.24 -7.92 -1.92
N GLN A 148 -15.05 -7.80 -1.30
CA GLN A 148 -14.35 -6.53 -1.10
C GLN A 148 -13.13 -6.36 -1.99
N ALA A 149 -12.61 -7.44 -2.59
CA ALA A 149 -11.38 -7.38 -3.35
C ALA A 149 -11.26 -8.52 -4.36
N TYR A 150 -10.50 -8.24 -5.43
CA TYR A 150 -10.07 -9.22 -6.43
C TYR A 150 -8.56 -9.09 -6.63
N LEU A 151 -7.83 -10.22 -6.59
CA LEU A 151 -6.39 -10.28 -6.74
C LEU A 151 -6.00 -11.21 -7.90
N VAL A 152 -5.23 -10.68 -8.85
CA VAL A 152 -4.47 -11.48 -9.82
C VAL A 152 -3.01 -11.45 -9.40
N PHE A 153 -2.47 -12.59 -9.01
CA PHE A 153 -1.08 -12.73 -8.61
C PHE A 153 -0.30 -13.57 -9.62
N ILE A 154 0.87 -13.10 -10.00
CA ILE A 154 1.73 -13.74 -10.99
C ILE A 154 3.09 -13.97 -10.35
N SER A 155 3.54 -15.22 -10.32
CA SER A 155 4.90 -15.56 -9.92
C SER A 155 5.66 -16.25 -11.06
N ILE A 156 6.94 -15.93 -11.18
CA ILE A 156 7.84 -16.53 -12.17
C ILE A 156 9.05 -17.04 -11.40
N ASP A 157 9.28 -18.36 -11.51
CA ASP A 157 10.44 -19.00 -10.92
C ASP A 157 11.58 -19.01 -11.95
N GLY A 158 12.62 -18.22 -11.70
CA GLY A 158 13.74 -18.04 -12.63
C GLY A 158 14.94 -18.93 -12.30
N ALA A 159 15.82 -19.18 -13.28
CA ALA A 159 17.11 -19.81 -12.99
C ALA A 159 17.91 -18.93 -12.02
N ASN A 160 18.71 -19.59 -11.16
CA ASN A 160 19.56 -18.95 -10.15
C ASN A 160 18.80 -18.25 -8.99
N ASN A 161 17.67 -18.81 -8.54
CA ASN A 161 16.88 -18.28 -7.42
C ASN A 161 16.35 -16.85 -7.65
N GLN A 162 16.19 -16.43 -8.88
CA GLN A 162 15.56 -15.15 -9.20
C GLN A 162 14.03 -15.31 -9.19
N TYR A 163 13.46 -15.18 -8.00
CA TYR A 163 12.01 -15.11 -7.84
C TYR A 163 11.50 -13.74 -8.29
N ARG A 164 10.43 -13.74 -9.06
CA ARG A 164 9.76 -12.52 -9.54
C ARG A 164 8.27 -12.64 -9.26
N GLU A 165 7.72 -11.58 -8.74
CA GLU A 165 6.29 -11.49 -8.55
C GLU A 165 5.74 -10.18 -9.09
N SER A 166 4.51 -10.21 -9.52
CA SER A 166 3.72 -9.05 -9.80
C SER A 166 2.28 -9.32 -9.43
N GLY A 167 1.52 -8.28 -9.15
CA GLY A 167 0.13 -8.44 -8.85
C GLY A 167 -0.71 -7.25 -9.24
N THR A 168 -2.00 -7.51 -9.39
CA THR A 168 -3.03 -6.50 -9.50
C THR A 168 -4.10 -6.80 -8.46
N LEU A 169 -4.26 -5.89 -7.50
CA LEU A 169 -5.30 -5.95 -6.48
C LEU A 169 -6.34 -4.87 -6.78
N THR A 170 -7.57 -5.28 -7.00
CA THR A 170 -8.73 -4.38 -7.11
C THR A 170 -9.45 -4.35 -5.78
N LEU A 171 -9.56 -3.18 -5.18
CA LEU A 171 -10.30 -2.90 -3.95
C LEU A 171 -11.64 -2.28 -4.31
N ILE A 172 -12.74 -2.95 -3.98
CA ILE A 172 -14.10 -2.59 -4.40
C ILE A 172 -14.65 -1.52 -3.46
N ASN A 173 -15.15 -0.42 -4.01
CA ASN A 173 -15.70 0.72 -3.25
C ASN A 173 -14.73 1.22 -2.17
N TYR A 174 -13.46 1.34 -2.50
CA TYR A 174 -12.42 1.68 -1.53
C TYR A 174 -11.93 3.14 -1.66
N ASP A 175 -11.56 3.75 -0.53
CA ASP A 175 -11.00 5.10 -0.54
C ASP A 175 -9.59 5.11 -1.13
N PHE A 176 -9.35 6.00 -2.10
CA PHE A 176 -8.07 6.12 -2.81
C PHE A 176 -6.91 6.46 -1.86
N ASN A 177 -7.12 7.38 -0.91
CA ASN A 177 -6.07 7.80 0.02
C ASN A 177 -5.70 6.67 0.98
N LYS A 178 -6.70 5.92 1.45
CA LYS A 178 -6.47 4.71 2.28
C LYS A 178 -5.74 3.62 1.50
N ALA A 179 -6.09 3.39 0.23
CA ALA A 179 -5.37 2.44 -0.62
C ALA A 179 -3.91 2.88 -0.86
N MET A 180 -3.68 4.18 -1.05
CA MET A 180 -2.34 4.73 -1.19
C MET A 180 -1.51 4.53 0.08
N VAL A 181 -2.06 4.85 1.25
CA VAL A 181 -1.38 4.62 2.55
C VAL A 181 -1.14 3.14 2.78
N PHE A 182 -2.11 2.28 2.47
CA PHE A 182 -1.99 0.83 2.57
C PHE A 182 -0.81 0.31 1.73
N MET A 183 -0.74 0.71 0.46
CA MET A 183 0.32 0.24 -0.43
C MET A 183 1.70 0.79 -0.08
N THR A 184 1.79 2.04 0.29
CA THR A 184 3.07 2.65 0.69
C THR A 184 3.58 2.16 2.04
N GLY A 185 2.72 1.60 2.86
CA GLY A 185 3.10 0.88 4.07
C GLY A 185 3.75 -0.47 3.77
N ILE A 186 3.30 -1.17 2.73
CA ILE A 186 3.89 -2.44 2.26
C ILE A 186 5.15 -2.19 1.42
N TYR A 187 5.07 -1.24 0.50
CA TYR A 187 6.11 -0.84 -0.44
C TYR A 187 6.43 0.65 -0.24
N PRO A 188 7.36 1.01 0.65
CA PRO A 188 7.67 2.40 0.96
C PRO A 188 8.15 3.19 -0.26
N ILE A 189 7.68 4.42 -0.41
CA ILE A 189 8.07 5.29 -1.52
C ILE A 189 9.57 5.61 -1.43
N VAL A 190 10.29 5.36 -2.52
CA VAL A 190 11.65 5.85 -2.74
C VAL A 190 11.63 7.07 -3.65
N GLN A 191 10.84 6.99 -4.74
CA GLN A 191 10.69 8.08 -5.70
C GLN A 191 9.28 8.07 -6.29
N VAL A 192 8.61 9.20 -6.27
CA VAL A 192 7.35 9.40 -6.99
C VAL A 192 7.66 9.68 -8.46
N THR A 193 7.06 8.90 -9.35
CA THR A 193 7.18 9.08 -10.81
C THR A 193 6.00 9.84 -11.39
N GLN A 194 4.82 9.65 -10.83
CA GLN A 194 3.62 10.39 -11.20
C GLN A 194 2.64 10.49 -10.02
N TYR A 195 2.04 11.65 -9.84
CA TYR A 195 0.93 11.82 -8.89
C TYR A 195 -0.14 12.74 -9.46
N VAL A 196 -1.37 12.26 -9.46
CA VAL A 196 -2.58 13.04 -9.75
C VAL A 196 -3.51 12.93 -8.56
N PRO A 197 -3.79 14.02 -7.83
CA PRO A 197 -4.60 14.01 -6.61
C PRO A 197 -5.93 13.28 -6.78
N ASN A 198 -6.23 12.37 -5.85
CA ASN A 198 -7.43 11.51 -5.82
C ASN A 198 -7.68 10.66 -7.08
N GLN A 199 -6.67 10.46 -7.93
CA GLN A 199 -6.80 9.68 -9.17
C GLN A 199 -5.71 8.62 -9.30
N SER A 200 -4.43 9.01 -9.21
CA SER A 200 -3.34 8.05 -9.41
C SER A 200 -2.07 8.45 -8.68
N LEU A 201 -1.33 7.42 -8.22
CA LEU A 201 0.03 7.52 -7.73
C LEU A 201 0.84 6.41 -8.40
N GLU A 202 1.98 6.75 -9.00
CA GLU A 202 3.00 5.82 -9.46
C GLU A 202 4.32 6.15 -8.79
N TYR A 203 5.03 5.12 -8.31
CA TYR A 203 6.26 5.31 -7.58
C TYR A 203 7.18 4.09 -7.63
N ASN A 204 8.48 4.33 -7.45
CA ASN A 204 9.47 3.31 -7.21
C ASN A 204 9.60 3.07 -5.70
N TYR A 205 9.73 1.80 -5.27
CA TYR A 205 9.85 1.44 -3.86
C TYR A 205 11.18 0.76 -3.51
N ASP A 206 12.06 0.52 -4.49
CA ASP A 206 13.44 0.08 -4.30
C ASP A 206 14.37 0.79 -5.30
N LYS A 207 15.68 0.65 -5.10
CA LYS A 207 16.74 1.18 -5.99
C LYS A 207 16.79 0.46 -7.34
N THR A 208 16.23 -0.73 -7.45
CA THR A 208 15.94 -1.44 -8.70
C THR A 208 14.64 -0.92 -9.30
N PRO A 209 14.35 -1.13 -10.62
CA PRO A 209 13.12 -0.63 -11.24
C PRO A 209 11.86 -1.36 -10.76
N GLU A 210 11.70 -1.44 -9.44
CA GLU A 210 10.51 -1.97 -8.78
C GLU A 210 9.49 -0.87 -8.62
N THR A 211 8.35 -1.06 -9.29
CA THR A 211 7.31 -0.04 -9.37
C THR A 211 6.03 -0.49 -8.70
N ALA A 212 5.34 0.45 -8.09
CA ALA A 212 3.97 0.28 -7.65
C ALA A 212 3.10 1.43 -8.14
N SER A 213 1.83 1.15 -8.35
CA SER A 213 0.84 2.16 -8.68
C SER A 213 -0.47 1.93 -7.94
N VAL A 214 -1.15 3.03 -7.64
CA VAL A 214 -2.50 3.07 -7.09
C VAL A 214 -3.33 3.95 -8.01
N THR A 215 -4.43 3.44 -8.55
CA THR A 215 -5.24 4.16 -9.54
C THR A 215 -6.71 4.01 -9.22
N LYS A 216 -7.44 5.12 -9.19
CA LYS A 216 -8.88 5.12 -9.02
C LYS A 216 -9.57 4.77 -10.35
N GLN A 217 -10.53 3.83 -10.31
CA GLN A 217 -11.32 3.40 -11.45
C GLN A 217 -12.81 3.37 -11.07
N GLY A 218 -13.51 4.49 -11.28
CA GLY A 218 -14.86 4.67 -10.76
C GLY A 218 -14.85 4.76 -9.22
N ASP A 219 -15.59 3.86 -8.57
CA ASP A 219 -15.61 3.75 -7.11
C ASP A 219 -14.57 2.76 -6.57
N ASP A 220 -13.91 2.02 -7.46
CA ASP A 220 -12.88 1.05 -7.11
C ASP A 220 -11.49 1.66 -7.14
N VAL A 221 -10.54 1.00 -6.46
CA VAL A 221 -9.12 1.35 -6.52
C VAL A 221 -8.33 0.13 -6.98
N VAL A 222 -7.57 0.32 -8.05
CA VAL A 222 -6.67 -0.70 -8.61
C VAL A 222 -5.24 -0.41 -8.17
N VAL A 223 -4.65 -1.38 -7.54
CA VAL A 223 -3.25 -1.37 -7.11
C VAL A 223 -2.46 -2.36 -7.93
N LYS A 224 -1.30 -1.94 -8.44
CA LYS A 224 -0.38 -2.82 -9.16
C LYS A 224 1.00 -2.71 -8.55
N TRP A 225 1.73 -3.81 -8.55
CA TRP A 225 3.15 -3.83 -8.18
C TRP A 225 3.90 -4.82 -9.07
N MET A 226 5.18 -4.58 -9.23
CA MET A 226 6.06 -5.43 -10.01
C MET A 226 7.45 -5.40 -9.41
N LEU A 227 7.97 -6.57 -9.05
CA LEU A 227 9.38 -6.75 -8.74
C LEU A 227 10.19 -6.60 -10.03
N GLY A 228 11.18 -5.71 -10.00
CA GLY A 228 12.01 -5.38 -11.14
C GLY A 228 12.70 -6.58 -11.76
N MET A 229 12.79 -6.58 -13.08
CA MET A 229 13.69 -7.46 -13.82
C MET A 229 15.11 -6.97 -13.59
N PRO A 230 16.10 -7.81 -13.21
CA PRO A 230 17.49 -7.42 -13.36
C PRO A 230 17.69 -7.08 -14.84
N ASN A 231 18.13 -5.85 -15.09
CA ASN A 231 18.37 -5.35 -16.43
C ASN A 231 19.44 -6.24 -17.07
N GLU A 232 19.12 -6.94 -18.15
CA GLU A 232 20.08 -7.78 -18.88
C GLU A 232 21.32 -7.01 -19.33
N ASN A 233 21.21 -5.68 -19.36
CA ASN A 233 22.31 -4.76 -19.71
C ASN A 233 23.29 -4.46 -18.55
N SER A 234 23.00 -4.85 -17.31
CA SER A 234 23.93 -4.62 -16.19
C SER A 234 25.14 -5.56 -16.18
N LYS A 235 25.16 -6.61 -17.00
CA LYS A 235 26.32 -7.51 -17.17
C LYS A 235 27.41 -6.96 -18.12
N ALA A 236 27.16 -5.84 -18.79
CA ALA A 236 28.14 -5.25 -19.73
C ALA A 236 29.11 -4.23 -19.07
N ALA A 237 28.93 -3.90 -17.79
CA ALA A 237 29.71 -2.87 -17.11
C ALA A 237 30.79 -3.40 -16.14
N VAL A 238 31.04 -4.72 -16.12
CA VAL A 238 32.17 -5.30 -15.37
C VAL A 238 33.08 -6.04 -16.34
N LYS A 239 33.94 -5.31 -16.99
CA LYS A 239 35.21 -5.76 -17.56
C LYS A 239 36.31 -4.78 -17.20
#